data_02c92133357af44b42bd3f8c4dca8d26
#
_entry.id   02c92133357af44b42bd3f8c4dca8d26
#
_cell.length_a   1.000
_cell.length_b   1.000
_cell.length_c   1.000
_cell.angle_alpha   90.00
_cell.angle_beta   90.00
_cell.angle_gamma   90.00
#
_symmetry.space_group_name_H-M   'P 1'
#
loop_
_entity.id
_entity.type
_entity.pdbx_description
1 polymer ?
#
loop_
_entity_poly.entity_id
_entity_poly.type
_entity_poly.pdbx_seq_one_letter_code
_entity_poly.pdbx_strand_id
1 'polypeptide(L)'
;MQKLFILYSFDCSFQYYEDTIEQWVKEQEDGIDIDYDLVKINDHKSHSFYTVSSLEDFAKMLDTEWAREWDKANNCKDIVYKLELVE
;
A
#
# COMPACT_ATOMS: atom_id res chain seq x y z
N MET A 1 -3.19 9.31 14.44
CA MET A 1 -2.81 8.69 13.17
C MET A 1 -2.66 7.19 13.33
N GLN A 2 -3.04 6.44 12.32
CA GLN A 2 -2.95 4.98 12.34
C GLN A 2 -1.68 4.55 11.59
N LYS A 3 -0.97 3.58 12.14
CA LYS A 3 0.23 3.01 11.52
C LYS A 3 -0.02 1.58 11.09
N LEU A 4 0.41 1.26 9.87
CA LEU A 4 0.20 -0.05 9.26
C LEU A 4 1.51 -0.61 8.73
N PHE A 5 1.61 -1.93 8.74
CA PHE A 5 2.67 -2.67 8.07
C PHE A 5 2.01 -3.56 7.02
N ILE A 6 2.43 -3.43 5.77
CA ILE A 6 1.84 -4.20 4.68
C ILE A 6 2.92 -5.02 3.97
N LEU A 7 2.67 -6.32 3.87
CA LEU A 7 3.48 -7.25 3.07
C LEU A 7 2.85 -7.35 1.69
N TYR A 8 3.63 -7.06 0.65
CA TYR A 8 3.19 -7.20 -0.75
C TYR A 8 4.01 -8.26 -1.47
N SER A 9 3.33 -9.04 -2.30
CA SER A 9 3.98 -9.89 -3.31
C SER A 9 3.28 -9.67 -4.65
N PHE A 10 4.04 -9.66 -5.75
CA PHE A 10 3.51 -9.32 -7.08
C PHE A 10 4.38 -9.93 -8.17
N ASP A 11 3.82 -10.10 -9.37
CA ASP A 11 4.52 -10.66 -10.52
C ASP A 11 5.24 -9.58 -11.36
N CYS A 12 4.81 -8.32 -11.29
CA CYS A 12 5.48 -7.22 -11.98
C CYS A 12 6.83 -6.89 -11.31
N SER A 13 7.62 -6.01 -11.95
CA SER A 13 8.88 -5.55 -11.36
C SER A 13 8.62 -4.66 -10.15
N PHE A 14 9.58 -4.61 -9.23
CA PHE A 14 9.50 -3.70 -8.08
C PHE A 14 9.38 -2.25 -8.53
N GLN A 15 10.10 -1.86 -9.58
CA GLN A 15 10.05 -0.48 -10.08
C GLN A 15 8.64 -0.10 -10.55
N TYR A 16 7.96 -0.97 -11.29
CA TYR A 16 6.60 -0.73 -11.72
C TYR A 16 5.64 -0.64 -10.53
N TYR A 17 5.78 -1.51 -9.55
CA TYR A 17 5.01 -1.48 -8.31
C TYR A 17 5.24 -0.17 -7.56
N GLU A 18 6.50 0.25 -7.38
CA GLU A 18 6.84 1.50 -6.68
C GLU A 18 6.24 2.71 -7.38
N ASP A 19 6.37 2.79 -8.71
CA ASP A 19 5.78 3.88 -9.51
C ASP A 19 4.25 3.92 -9.37
N THR A 20 3.62 2.75 -9.33
CA THR A 20 2.17 2.62 -9.16
C THR A 20 1.73 3.12 -7.79
N ILE A 21 2.44 2.75 -6.72
CA ILE A 21 2.13 3.21 -5.36
C ILE A 21 2.29 4.73 -5.27
N GLU A 22 3.37 5.28 -5.82
CA GLU A 22 3.59 6.72 -5.82
C GLU A 22 2.45 7.48 -6.50
N GLN A 23 2.03 7.01 -7.66
CA GLN A 23 0.92 7.62 -8.40
C GLN A 23 -0.40 7.48 -7.64
N TRP A 24 -0.67 6.31 -7.09
CA TRP A 24 -1.89 6.04 -6.34
C TRP A 24 -2.01 6.94 -5.11
N VAL A 25 -0.93 7.11 -4.34
CA VAL A 25 -0.91 7.99 -3.16
C VAL A 25 -1.15 9.44 -3.57
N LYS A 26 -0.53 9.91 -4.63
CA LYS A 26 -0.73 11.28 -5.14
C LYS A 26 -2.18 11.55 -5.49
N GLU A 27 -2.87 10.59 -6.07
CA GLU A 27 -4.29 10.73 -6.44
C GLU A 27 -5.21 10.83 -5.21
N GLN A 28 -4.75 10.40 -4.04
CA GLN A 28 -5.55 10.38 -2.81
C GLN A 28 -5.24 11.55 -1.86
N GLU A 29 -4.29 12.42 -2.19
CA GLU A 29 -3.82 13.49 -1.28
C GLU A 29 -4.94 14.44 -0.82
N ASP A 30 -5.97 14.66 -1.63
CA ASP A 30 -7.07 15.55 -1.30
C ASP A 30 -8.09 14.94 -0.32
N GLY A 31 -8.06 13.62 -0.11
CA GLY A 31 -9.04 12.92 0.71
C GLY A 31 -8.51 12.40 2.04
N ILE A 32 -7.23 12.12 2.14
CA ILE A 32 -6.62 11.47 3.30
C ILE A 32 -5.13 11.78 3.34
N ASP A 33 -4.59 11.99 4.53
CA ASP A 33 -3.15 12.14 4.72
C ASP A 33 -2.50 10.76 4.77
N ILE A 34 -1.55 10.51 3.86
CA ILE A 34 -0.81 9.26 3.76
C ILE A 34 0.68 9.57 3.74
N ASP A 35 1.41 8.95 4.66
CA ASP A 35 2.87 8.91 4.64
C ASP A 35 3.29 7.46 4.56
N TYR A 36 4.33 7.14 3.79
CA TYR A 36 4.72 5.76 3.58
C TYR A 36 6.20 5.58 3.29
N ASP A 37 6.70 4.39 3.62
CA ASP A 37 8.04 3.91 3.26
C ASP A 37 7.91 2.55 2.61
N LEU A 38 8.59 2.35 1.47
CA LEU A 38 8.66 1.06 0.79
C LEU A 38 10.05 0.48 0.94
N VAL A 39 10.13 -0.78 1.36
CA VAL A 39 11.40 -1.50 1.47
C VAL A 39 11.40 -2.64 0.45
N LYS A 40 12.31 -2.59 -0.49
CA LYS A 40 12.49 -3.64 -1.48
C LYS A 40 13.11 -4.88 -0.83
N ILE A 41 12.38 -5.99 -0.82
CA ILE A 41 12.91 -7.28 -0.36
C ILE A 41 13.55 -8.01 -1.55
N ASN A 42 12.85 -8.05 -2.68
CA ASN A 42 13.36 -8.52 -3.96
C ASN A 42 12.49 -7.90 -5.06
N ASP A 43 12.67 -8.31 -6.31
CA ASP A 43 11.96 -7.70 -7.44
C ASP A 43 10.44 -7.97 -7.44
N HIS A 44 9.99 -8.90 -6.61
CA HIS A 44 8.58 -9.32 -6.53
C HIS A 44 8.00 -9.26 -5.12
N LYS A 45 8.68 -8.59 -4.19
CA LYS A 45 8.26 -8.53 -2.80
C LYS A 45 8.67 -7.21 -2.15
N SER A 46 7.74 -6.62 -1.40
CA SER A 46 7.95 -5.38 -0.66
C SER A 46 7.41 -5.49 0.77
N HIS A 47 8.14 -4.90 1.70
CA HIS A 47 7.63 -4.58 3.04
C HIS A 47 7.39 -3.08 3.09
N SER A 48 6.21 -2.66 3.51
CA SER A 48 5.87 -1.24 3.52
C SER A 48 5.27 -0.80 4.83
N PHE A 49 5.53 0.45 5.18
CA PHE A 49 5.01 1.09 6.39
C PHE A 49 4.18 2.28 5.96
N TYR A 50 2.95 2.37 6.48
CA TYR A 50 2.04 3.46 6.17
C TYR A 50 1.61 4.15 7.45
N THR A 51 1.54 5.47 7.41
CA THR A 51 0.89 6.28 8.44
C THR A 51 -0.25 7.01 7.78
N VAL A 52 -1.47 6.78 8.24
CA VAL A 52 -2.68 7.31 7.61
C VAL A 52 -3.54 8.06 8.63
N SER A 53 -4.23 9.10 8.19
CA SER A 53 -5.12 9.90 9.03
C SER A 53 -6.42 9.16 9.37
N SER A 54 -6.86 8.25 8.51
CA SER A 54 -8.09 7.46 8.70
C SER A 54 -7.90 6.05 8.16
N LEU A 55 -7.96 5.07 9.04
CA LEU A 55 -7.87 3.66 8.66
C LEU A 55 -9.06 3.23 7.81
N GLU A 56 -10.26 3.72 8.16
CA GLU A 56 -11.48 3.42 7.41
C GLU A 56 -11.39 3.90 5.96
N ASP A 57 -10.96 5.14 5.76
CA ASP A 57 -10.80 5.70 4.41
C ASP A 57 -9.69 5.00 3.64
N PHE A 58 -8.60 4.65 4.31
CA PHE A 58 -7.51 3.90 3.69
C PHE A 58 -7.98 2.51 3.22
N ALA A 59 -8.77 1.82 4.03
CA ALA A 59 -9.34 0.53 3.66
C ALA A 59 -10.24 0.64 2.42
N LYS A 60 -11.03 1.72 2.31
CA LYS A 60 -11.84 1.98 1.12
C LYS A 60 -11.00 2.20 -0.13
N MET A 61 -9.85 2.87 0.01
CA MET A 61 -8.91 3.09 -1.09
C MET A 61 -8.35 1.79 -1.62
N LEU A 62 -8.09 0.83 -0.74
CA LEU A 62 -7.57 -0.48 -1.12
C LEU A 62 -8.62 -1.36 -1.80
N ASP A 63 -9.90 -1.04 -1.63
CA ASP A 63 -11.03 -1.82 -2.14
C ASP A 63 -11.74 -1.15 -3.31
N THR A 64 -11.06 -0.34 -4.08
CA THR A 64 -11.60 0.25 -5.31
C THR A 64 -11.54 -0.76 -6.45
N GLU A 65 -12.41 -0.57 -7.46
CA GLU A 65 -12.40 -1.40 -8.67
C GLU A 65 -11.02 -1.38 -9.34
N TRP A 66 -10.43 -0.19 -9.45
CA TRP A 66 -9.10 -0.04 -10.02
C TRP A 66 -8.06 -0.85 -9.26
N ALA A 67 -8.05 -0.77 -7.93
CA ALA A 67 -7.08 -1.49 -7.11
C ALA A 67 -7.25 -3.01 -7.26
N ARG A 68 -8.49 -3.50 -7.27
CA ARG A 68 -8.76 -4.93 -7.46
C ARG A 68 -8.33 -5.42 -8.84
N GLU A 69 -8.57 -4.64 -9.88
CA GLU A 69 -8.15 -4.97 -11.24
C GLU A 69 -6.64 -4.97 -11.38
N TRP A 70 -5.97 -4.00 -10.78
CA TRP A 70 -4.51 -3.92 -10.79
C TRP A 70 -3.90 -5.13 -10.06
N ASP A 71 -4.43 -5.47 -8.89
CA ASP A 71 -3.97 -6.63 -8.11
C ASP A 71 -4.12 -7.92 -8.92
N LYS A 72 -5.24 -8.09 -9.60
CA LYS A 72 -5.49 -9.25 -10.44
C LYS A 72 -4.53 -9.31 -11.63
N ALA A 73 -4.32 -8.20 -12.31
CA ALA A 73 -3.45 -8.12 -13.48
C ALA A 73 -1.98 -8.42 -13.16
N ASN A 74 -1.54 -8.08 -11.95
CA ASN A 74 -0.15 -8.25 -11.51
C ASN A 74 0.01 -9.35 -10.46
N ASN A 75 -1.04 -10.13 -10.22
CA ASN A 75 -1.05 -11.16 -9.19
C ASN A 75 -0.55 -10.62 -7.85
N CYS A 76 -0.98 -9.40 -7.52
CA CYS A 76 -0.57 -8.72 -6.30
C CYS A 76 -1.39 -9.21 -5.12
N LYS A 77 -0.71 -9.60 -4.06
CA LYS A 77 -1.31 -10.02 -2.80
C LYS A 77 -0.75 -9.17 -1.69
N ASP A 78 -1.59 -8.79 -0.76
CA ASP A 78 -1.18 -8.01 0.40
C ASP A 78 -1.69 -8.63 1.70
N ILE A 79 -0.91 -8.42 2.77
CA ILE A 79 -1.32 -8.75 4.13
C ILE A 79 -1.11 -7.47 4.94
N VAL A 80 -2.20 -6.96 5.52
CA VAL A 80 -2.19 -5.69 6.24
C VAL A 80 -2.22 -5.94 7.73
N TYR A 81 -1.26 -5.37 8.44
CA TYR A 81 -1.19 -5.42 9.91
C TYR A 81 -1.33 -4.01 10.47
N LYS A 82 -2.11 -3.87 11.52
CA LYS A 82 -2.17 -2.63 12.28
C LYS A 82 -1.04 -2.66 13.32
N LEU A 83 -0.24 -1.60 13.38
CA LEU A 83 0.85 -1.48 14.33
C LEU A 83 0.37 -0.74 15.59
N GLU A 84 0.76 -1.25 16.75
CA GLU A 84 0.51 -0.62 18.04
C GLU A 84 1.83 -0.38 18.75
N LEU A 85 1.97 0.80 19.36
CA LEU A 85 3.14 1.13 20.15
C LEU A 85 3.17 0.26 21.41
N VAL A 86 4.30 -0.38 21.66
CA VAL A 86 4.55 -1.14 22.88
C VAL A 86 5.30 -0.25 23.85
N GLU A 87 4.72 -0.04 25.01
CA GLU A 87 5.31 0.79 26.06
C GLU A 87 5.68 -0.04 27.30
#